data_96f4b6e9df692d6e222a7006f3afd4a3
#
_entry.id   96f4b6e9df692d6e222a7006f3afd4a3
#
_cell.length_a   1.000
_cell.length_b   1.000
_cell.length_c   1.000
_cell.angle_alpha   90.00
_cell.angle_beta   90.00
_cell.angle_gamma   90.00
#
_symmetry.space_group_name_H-M   'P 1'
#
loop_
_entity.id
_entity.type
_entity.pdbx_description
1 polymer ?
#
loop_
_entity_poly.entity_id
_entity_poly.type
_entity_poly.pdbx_seq_one_letter_code
_entity_poly.pdbx_strand_id
1 'polypeptide(L)'
;MGDFLAARPSVGARSVQPSYLPGVVWGDVREVLPEKITKVLARAIPEFGKKLRGFDDPDAVLTAPETRSSSLVRILRGEDFSSPSVRGLYPCGEGAGYAGGITSAAVDGLRCAEAVLKALL
;
A
#
# COMPACT_ATOMS: atom_id res chain seq x y z
N MET A 1 -12.60 8.74 10.98
CA MET A 1 -12.73 9.84 9.99
C MET A 1 -13.12 11.16 10.66
N GLY A 2 -14.24 11.22 11.38
CA GLY A 2 -14.74 12.47 12.00
C GLY A 2 -13.73 13.16 12.92
N ASP A 3 -12.96 12.41 13.72
CA ASP A 3 -11.95 12.99 14.59
C ASP A 3 -10.78 13.61 13.81
N PHE A 4 -10.37 12.97 12.71
CA PHE A 4 -9.36 13.52 11.81
C PHE A 4 -9.82 14.86 11.19
N LEU A 5 -11.07 14.92 10.70
CA LEU A 5 -11.64 16.16 10.14
C LEU A 5 -11.83 17.24 11.20
N ALA A 6 -12.16 16.85 12.43
CA ALA A 6 -12.30 17.75 13.58
C ALA A 6 -10.97 18.16 14.23
N ALA A 7 -9.86 17.70 13.66
CA ALA A 7 -8.52 18.01 14.14
C ALA A 7 -8.26 17.60 15.60
N ARG A 8 -8.67 16.39 15.99
CA ARG A 8 -8.47 15.85 17.33
C ARG A 8 -8.09 14.36 17.28
N PRO A 9 -7.40 13.84 18.32
CA PRO A 9 -7.08 12.42 18.40
C PRO A 9 -8.34 11.56 18.56
N SER A 10 -8.29 10.34 18.01
CA SER A 10 -9.29 9.29 18.23
C SER A 10 -8.93 8.47 19.47
N VAL A 11 -9.95 8.06 20.22
CA VAL A 11 -9.77 7.26 21.45
C VAL A 11 -10.39 5.86 21.35
N GLY A 12 -11.09 5.55 20.26
CA GLY A 12 -11.73 4.25 20.07
C GLY A 12 -12.55 4.18 18.79
N ALA A 13 -13.00 2.97 18.46
CA ALA A 13 -13.96 2.72 17.39
C ALA A 13 -15.35 3.22 17.76
N ARG A 14 -16.13 3.56 16.73
CA ARG A 14 -17.56 3.85 16.86
C ARG A 14 -18.38 2.72 16.23
N SER A 15 -19.25 3.02 15.27
CA SER A 15 -20.04 2.00 14.59
C SER A 15 -19.22 1.07 13.70
N VAL A 16 -18.09 1.58 13.15
CA VAL A 16 -17.18 0.80 12.30
C VAL A 16 -16.01 0.29 13.10
N GLN A 17 -15.80 -1.03 13.11
CA GLN A 17 -14.67 -1.66 13.78
C GLN A 17 -13.51 -1.84 12.80
N PRO A 18 -12.24 -1.62 13.24
CA PRO A 18 -11.08 -1.90 12.39
C PRO A 18 -10.96 -3.40 12.14
N SER A 19 -10.64 -3.78 10.89
CA SER A 19 -10.42 -5.17 10.48
C SER A 19 -8.95 -5.59 10.52
N TYR A 20 -8.05 -4.74 10.94
CA TYR A 20 -6.61 -5.00 10.98
C TYR A 20 -6.28 -6.01 12.08
N LEU A 21 -5.80 -7.21 11.70
CA LEU A 21 -5.64 -8.35 12.61
C LEU A 21 -4.61 -8.17 13.74
N PRO A 22 -3.45 -7.51 13.55
CA PRO A 22 -2.55 -7.25 14.67
C PRO A 22 -3.13 -6.30 15.72
N GLY A 23 -4.28 -5.68 15.41
CA GLY A 23 -4.87 -4.62 16.21
C GLY A 23 -4.38 -3.22 15.81
N VAL A 24 -4.93 -2.21 16.45
CA VAL A 24 -4.64 -0.81 16.17
C VAL A 24 -4.39 -0.05 17.46
N VAL A 25 -3.57 1.00 17.37
CA VAL A 25 -3.42 2.00 18.41
C VAL A 25 -4.22 3.23 17.98
N TRP A 26 -5.15 3.67 18.82
CA TRP A 26 -5.92 4.89 18.57
C TRP A 26 -5.07 6.12 18.84
N GLY A 27 -5.17 7.12 17.99
CA GLY A 27 -4.36 8.32 18.10
C GLY A 27 -4.75 9.37 17.04
N ASP A 28 -3.86 10.31 16.84
CA ASP A 28 -4.03 11.35 15.81
C ASP A 28 -3.24 11.00 14.55
N VAL A 29 -3.95 10.63 13.50
CA VAL A 29 -3.34 10.33 12.18
C VAL A 29 -2.54 11.52 11.62
N ARG A 30 -2.81 12.75 12.06
CA ARG A 30 -2.07 13.94 11.64
C ARG A 30 -0.65 13.99 12.20
N GLU A 31 -0.37 13.30 13.30
CA GLU A 31 0.97 13.24 13.90
C GLU A 31 1.91 12.31 13.13
N VAL A 32 1.35 11.35 12.36
CA VAL A 32 2.13 10.37 11.58
C VAL A 32 2.24 10.70 10.10
N LEU A 33 1.59 11.77 9.65
CA LEU A 33 1.65 12.24 8.27
C LEU A 33 2.21 13.66 8.19
N PRO A 34 2.90 14.02 7.09
CA PRO A 34 3.33 15.40 6.87
C PRO A 34 2.14 16.37 6.88
N GLU A 35 2.29 17.53 7.53
CA GLU A 35 1.22 18.51 7.69
C GLU A 35 0.56 18.95 6.35
N LYS A 36 1.37 19.08 5.29
CA LYS A 36 0.85 19.41 3.96
C LYS A 36 -0.12 18.34 3.46
N ILE A 37 0.17 17.06 3.71
CA ILE A 37 -0.68 15.94 3.30
C ILE A 37 -1.97 15.96 4.10
N THR A 38 -1.90 16.11 5.42
CA THR A 38 -3.10 16.13 6.28
C THR A 38 -4.04 17.28 5.93
N LYS A 39 -3.51 18.46 5.60
CA LYS A 39 -4.31 19.61 5.14
C LYS A 39 -5.02 19.34 3.81
N VAL A 40 -4.35 18.67 2.87
CA VAL A 40 -4.95 18.29 1.58
C VAL A 40 -6.04 17.24 1.80
N LEU A 41 -5.75 16.19 2.58
CA LEU A 41 -6.71 15.14 2.88
C LEU A 41 -7.96 15.68 3.58
N ALA A 42 -7.81 16.57 4.57
CA ALA A 42 -8.93 17.17 5.29
C ALA A 42 -9.86 17.97 4.38
N ARG A 43 -9.36 18.53 3.28
CA ARG A 43 -10.17 19.21 2.26
C ARG A 43 -10.76 18.25 1.23
N ALA A 44 -9.97 17.24 0.82
CA ALA A 44 -10.37 16.32 -0.24
C ALA A 44 -11.46 15.33 0.21
N ILE A 45 -11.40 14.83 1.44
CA ILE A 45 -12.33 13.83 1.96
C ILE A 45 -13.78 14.30 1.87
N PRO A 46 -14.17 15.51 2.35
CA PRO A 46 -15.55 16.01 2.21
C PRO A 46 -15.96 16.21 0.73
N GLU A 47 -15.02 16.60 -0.14
CA GLU A 47 -15.32 16.73 -1.57
C GLU A 47 -15.58 15.38 -2.23
N PHE A 48 -14.87 14.32 -1.80
CA PHE A 48 -15.19 12.97 -2.23
C PHE A 48 -16.51 12.48 -1.66
N GLY A 49 -16.87 12.83 -0.43
CA GLY A 49 -18.16 12.52 0.17
C GLY A 49 -19.34 13.02 -0.64
N LYS A 50 -19.22 14.20 -1.29
CA LYS A 50 -20.24 14.73 -2.21
C LYS A 50 -20.45 13.87 -3.46
N LYS A 51 -19.42 13.12 -3.89
CA LYS A 51 -19.44 12.30 -5.10
C LYS A 51 -19.68 10.83 -4.80
N LEU A 52 -19.18 10.37 -3.66
CA LEU A 52 -19.19 8.98 -3.23
C LEU A 52 -19.89 8.90 -1.87
N ARG A 53 -21.16 8.53 -1.86
CA ARG A 53 -21.96 8.47 -0.64
C ARG A 53 -21.29 7.56 0.41
N GLY A 54 -21.07 8.11 1.60
CA GLY A 54 -20.45 7.42 2.73
C GLY A 54 -18.91 7.43 2.73
N PHE A 55 -18.26 8.07 1.75
CA PHE A 55 -16.80 8.19 1.74
C PHE A 55 -16.28 9.03 2.92
N ASP A 56 -17.02 10.04 3.33
CA ASP A 56 -16.73 10.93 4.45
C ASP A 56 -17.48 10.56 5.74
N ASP A 57 -17.94 9.32 5.86
CA ASP A 57 -18.64 8.83 7.06
C ASP A 57 -17.78 9.13 8.31
N PRO A 58 -18.31 9.87 9.30
CA PRO A 58 -17.54 10.24 10.48
C PRO A 58 -17.06 9.03 11.30
N ASP A 59 -17.71 7.88 11.17
CA ASP A 59 -17.34 6.64 11.85
C ASP A 59 -16.35 5.76 11.06
N ALA A 60 -16.07 6.10 9.79
CA ALA A 60 -15.08 5.39 9.00
C ALA A 60 -13.69 5.43 9.65
N VAL A 61 -13.01 4.29 9.65
CA VAL A 61 -11.67 4.16 10.24
C VAL A 61 -10.61 4.58 9.23
N LEU A 62 -9.73 5.50 9.64
CA LEU A 62 -8.50 5.83 8.94
C LEU A 62 -7.34 5.03 9.53
N THR A 63 -6.69 4.22 8.72
CA THR A 63 -5.50 3.46 9.12
C THR A 63 -4.26 4.08 8.50
N ALA A 64 -3.29 4.44 9.30
CA ALA A 64 -2.04 5.08 8.87
C ALA A 64 -0.90 4.81 9.88
N PRO A 65 0.35 4.99 9.45
CA PRO A 65 0.78 5.26 8.09
C PRO A 65 0.94 3.97 7.27
N GLU A 66 0.70 4.02 5.96
CA GLU A 66 1.23 3.02 5.05
C GLU A 66 2.68 3.39 4.73
N THR A 67 3.63 2.69 5.35
CA THR A 67 5.06 3.01 5.26
C THR A 67 5.80 2.11 4.30
N ARG A 68 5.14 1.06 3.79
CA ARG A 68 5.70 0.13 2.81
C ARG A 68 5.01 0.32 1.46
N SER A 69 5.76 0.79 0.49
CA SER A 69 5.29 0.95 -0.89
C SER A 69 6.00 -0.04 -1.81
N SER A 70 7.25 0.22 -2.16
CA SER A 70 8.02 -0.63 -3.06
C SER A 70 9.30 -1.10 -2.38
N SER A 71 9.92 -2.17 -2.89
CA SER A 71 11.22 -2.61 -2.41
C SER A 71 12.27 -1.51 -2.61
N LEU A 72 13.02 -1.20 -1.56
CA LEU A 72 14.15 -0.26 -1.61
C LEU A 72 15.38 -0.86 -2.30
N VAL A 73 15.41 -2.18 -2.45
CA VAL A 73 16.49 -2.92 -3.10
C VAL A 73 15.96 -3.65 -4.32
N ARG A 74 16.81 -3.77 -5.34
CA ARG A 74 16.53 -4.57 -6.52
C ARG A 74 17.48 -5.76 -6.56
N ILE A 75 16.90 -6.97 -6.63
CA ILE A 75 17.66 -8.19 -6.84
C ILE A 75 17.92 -8.29 -8.35
N LEU A 76 19.16 -8.15 -8.77
CA LEU A 76 19.52 -8.08 -10.19
C LEU A 76 19.14 -9.34 -10.95
N ARG A 77 18.63 -9.14 -12.19
CA ARG A 77 18.36 -10.20 -13.17
C ARG A 77 18.73 -9.72 -14.57
N GLY A 78 19.06 -10.64 -15.45
CA GLY A 78 19.31 -10.38 -16.86
C GLY A 78 18.02 -10.21 -17.68
N GLU A 79 18.16 -10.04 -19.00
CA GLU A 79 17.03 -9.97 -19.94
C GLU A 79 16.27 -11.28 -20.01
N ASP A 80 16.91 -12.39 -19.72
CA ASP A 80 16.34 -13.74 -19.57
C ASP A 80 15.65 -13.98 -18.24
N PHE A 81 15.50 -12.95 -17.40
CA PHE A 81 14.93 -12.97 -16.04
C PHE A 81 15.74 -13.77 -15.00
N SER A 82 16.85 -14.38 -15.37
CA SER A 82 17.71 -15.11 -14.43
C SER A 82 18.61 -14.17 -13.61
N SER A 83 18.95 -14.59 -12.41
CA SER A 83 19.96 -13.90 -11.59
C SER A 83 21.38 -14.11 -12.19
N PRO A 84 22.17 -13.04 -12.37
CA PRO A 84 23.54 -13.19 -12.87
C PRO A 84 24.50 -13.82 -11.86
N SER A 85 24.15 -13.86 -10.60
CA SER A 85 25.01 -14.36 -9.50
C SER A 85 24.56 -15.68 -8.89
N VAL A 86 23.32 -16.08 -9.10
CA VAL A 86 22.74 -17.30 -8.50
C VAL A 86 22.01 -18.11 -9.54
N ARG A 87 22.54 -19.26 -9.91
CA ARG A 87 21.92 -20.16 -10.88
C ARG A 87 20.56 -20.66 -10.37
N GLY A 88 19.54 -20.63 -11.24
CA GLY A 88 18.20 -21.09 -10.94
C GLY A 88 17.36 -20.11 -10.10
N LEU A 89 17.88 -18.92 -9.81
CA LEU A 89 17.12 -17.85 -9.18
C LEU A 89 16.56 -16.89 -10.23
N TYR A 90 15.25 -16.64 -10.17
CA TYR A 90 14.51 -15.75 -11.07
C TYR A 90 13.79 -14.68 -10.25
N PRO A 91 14.44 -13.54 -9.94
CA PRO A 91 13.84 -12.47 -9.14
C PRO A 91 12.66 -11.83 -9.87
N CYS A 92 11.49 -11.72 -9.22
CA CYS A 92 10.32 -11.08 -9.81
C CYS A 92 9.44 -10.37 -8.80
N GLY A 93 8.55 -9.54 -9.32
CA GLY A 93 7.53 -8.86 -8.57
C GLY A 93 8.03 -7.72 -7.67
N GLU A 94 7.21 -7.36 -6.70
CA GLU A 94 7.45 -6.22 -5.83
C GLU A 94 8.64 -6.44 -4.89
N GLY A 95 8.72 -7.61 -4.27
CA GLY A 95 9.80 -7.93 -3.32
C GLY A 95 11.20 -7.90 -3.95
N ALA A 96 11.30 -8.21 -5.25
CA ALA A 96 12.55 -8.15 -6.00
C ALA A 96 12.82 -6.77 -6.64
N GLY A 97 11.93 -5.81 -6.48
CA GLY A 97 12.10 -4.43 -6.95
C GLY A 97 11.74 -4.20 -8.42
N TYR A 98 10.93 -5.07 -9.05
CA TYR A 98 10.54 -4.97 -10.46
C TYR A 98 9.12 -4.46 -10.69
N ALA A 99 8.30 -4.38 -9.66
CA ALA A 99 6.94 -3.90 -9.73
C ALA A 99 6.53 -3.24 -8.41
N GLY A 100 5.62 -2.27 -8.45
CA GLY A 100 5.14 -1.54 -7.27
C GLY A 100 3.62 -1.62 -7.07
N GLY A 101 2.92 -2.49 -7.81
CA GLY A 101 1.47 -2.66 -7.70
C GLY A 101 1.03 -4.09 -7.99
N ILE A 102 -0.17 -4.45 -7.53
CA ILE A 102 -0.73 -5.81 -7.62
C ILE A 102 -0.68 -6.33 -9.07
N THR A 103 -1.26 -5.59 -10.00
CA THR A 103 -1.31 -6.01 -11.42
C THR A 103 0.06 -6.08 -12.06
N SER A 104 0.93 -5.08 -11.83
CA SER A 104 2.29 -5.08 -12.38
C SER A 104 3.15 -6.20 -11.83
N ALA A 105 3.00 -6.53 -10.53
CA ALA A 105 3.70 -7.66 -9.93
C ALA A 105 3.23 -9.01 -10.49
N ALA A 106 1.93 -9.17 -10.73
CA ALA A 106 1.37 -10.37 -11.37
C ALA A 106 1.89 -10.53 -12.81
N VAL A 107 1.89 -9.46 -13.62
CA VAL A 107 2.41 -9.49 -14.99
C VAL A 107 3.90 -9.82 -15.01
N ASP A 108 4.69 -9.24 -14.12
CA ASP A 108 6.12 -9.53 -14.02
C ASP A 108 6.37 -10.99 -13.62
N GLY A 109 5.59 -11.53 -12.69
CA GLY A 109 5.62 -12.93 -12.30
C GLY A 109 5.30 -13.88 -13.46
N LEU A 110 4.28 -13.58 -14.27
CA LEU A 110 3.95 -14.36 -15.47
C LEU A 110 5.08 -14.37 -16.48
N ARG A 111 5.68 -13.22 -16.79
CA ARG A 111 6.84 -13.12 -17.69
C ARG A 111 8.04 -13.91 -17.18
N CYS A 112 8.26 -13.86 -15.88
CA CYS A 112 9.32 -14.64 -15.23
C CYS A 112 9.06 -16.16 -15.36
N ALA A 113 7.83 -16.59 -15.13
CA ALA A 113 7.45 -18.00 -15.31
C ALA A 113 7.62 -18.47 -16.75
N GLU A 114 7.26 -17.66 -17.75
CA GLU A 114 7.53 -17.96 -19.16
C GLU A 114 9.03 -18.10 -19.46
N ALA A 115 9.86 -17.24 -18.85
CA ALA A 115 11.32 -17.35 -19.00
C ALA A 115 11.88 -18.63 -18.38
N VAL A 116 11.39 -19.03 -17.21
CA VAL A 116 11.74 -20.30 -16.57
C VAL A 116 11.35 -21.49 -17.48
N LEU A 117 10.15 -21.50 -18.02
CA LEU A 117 9.70 -22.57 -18.94
C LEU A 117 10.61 -22.70 -20.17
N LYS A 118 10.98 -21.54 -20.78
CA LYS A 118 11.91 -21.54 -21.92
C LYS A 118 13.32 -22.04 -21.58
N ALA A 119 13.75 -21.88 -20.33
CA ALA A 119 15.04 -22.35 -19.88
C ALA A 119 15.07 -23.86 -19.53
N LEU A 120 13.89 -24.46 -19.33
CA LEU A 120 13.74 -25.89 -19.00
C LEU A 120 13.43 -26.78 -20.21
N LEU A 121 13.01 -26.19 -21.33
CA LEU A 121 12.70 -26.88 -22.59
C LEU A 121 13.89 -26.83 -23.55
#